data_09d9fe3029c6b2655d9d3174b2b04a3f
#
_entry.id   09d9fe3029c6b2655d9d3174b2b04a3f
#
_cell.length_a   1.000
_cell.length_b   1.000
_cell.length_c   1.000
_cell.angle_alpha   90.00
_cell.angle_beta   90.00
_cell.angle_gamma   90.00
#
_symmetry.space_group_name_H-M   'P 1'
#
loop_
_entity.id
_entity.type
_entity.pdbx_description
1 polymer ?
#
loop_
_entity_poly.entity_id
_entity_poly.type
_entity_poly.pdbx_seq_one_letter_code
_entity_poly.pdbx_strand_id
1 'polypeptide(L)'
;MITLDMIDDVINKLKENTRECINISAEPCNTLLVSTSKFGGIPYIPNDARIPTDSTSTQLALLAQINCSELPENQYYPTSGILQFWIGRDANFGLDDKKSCRVTYFDKIDESITSEDVLATYSIPNEDHTSPFKPKSSSFKLQFSTGYSFITTNDYLFEEKVLAAINELYPDEQISDLYTDLEKEAYTRLYSSFKNNSHSLGSYPSFIQWDPRSPEDNYNFTLLQVDSELNPESDTPEILWGDSGIANFFISVDDLKNLNFDNILFNWDCF
;
A
#
# COMPACT_ATOMS: atom_id res chain seq x y z
N MET A 1 21.94 16.90 24.55
CA MET A 1 20.56 17.16 24.04
C MET A 1 20.66 17.60 22.60
N ILE A 2 19.91 16.97 21.70
CA ILE A 2 19.96 17.21 20.25
C ILE A 2 19.22 18.51 19.91
N THR A 3 19.90 19.42 19.27
CA THR A 3 19.36 20.73 18.83
C THR A 3 18.72 20.64 17.44
N LEU A 4 18.06 21.73 17.02
CA LEU A 4 17.43 21.81 15.70
C LEU A 4 18.44 21.67 14.54
N ASP A 5 19.61 22.29 14.65
CA ASP A 5 20.66 22.19 13.60
C ASP A 5 21.19 20.76 13.48
N MET A 6 21.41 20.09 14.61
CA MET A 6 21.86 18.69 14.64
C MET A 6 20.81 17.74 14.03
N ILE A 7 19.51 17.97 14.25
CA ILE A 7 18.48 17.13 13.70
C ILE A 7 18.33 17.30 12.19
N ASP A 8 18.61 18.47 11.62
CA ASP A 8 18.60 18.65 10.17
C ASP A 8 19.69 17.79 9.48
N ASP A 9 20.86 17.62 10.10
CA ASP A 9 21.90 16.70 9.61
C ASP A 9 21.43 15.22 9.66
N VAL A 10 20.75 14.84 10.73
CA VAL A 10 20.15 13.49 10.88
C VAL A 10 19.08 13.24 9.82
N ILE A 11 18.19 14.21 9.58
CA ILE A 11 17.16 14.14 8.55
C ILE A 11 17.79 13.95 7.18
N ASN A 12 18.81 14.73 6.84
CA ASN A 12 19.52 14.61 5.57
C ASN A 12 20.13 13.23 5.40
N LYS A 13 20.86 12.74 6.42
CA LYS A 13 21.45 11.39 6.43
C LYS A 13 20.39 10.28 6.21
N LEU A 14 19.25 10.36 6.88
CA LEU A 14 18.19 9.36 6.73
C LEU A 14 17.53 9.43 5.35
N LYS A 15 17.37 10.63 4.78
CA LYS A 15 16.81 10.83 3.44
C LYS A 15 17.76 10.41 2.30
N GLU A 16 19.04 10.27 2.54
CA GLU A 16 19.98 9.66 1.59
C GLU A 16 19.75 8.14 1.46
N ASN A 17 19.23 7.48 2.50
CA ASN A 17 18.93 6.06 2.51
C ASN A 17 17.54 5.79 1.94
N THR A 18 17.37 6.02 0.65
CA THR A 18 16.10 5.76 -0.05
C THR A 18 15.95 4.30 -0.46
N ARG A 19 14.69 3.88 -0.62
CA ARG A 19 14.30 2.63 -1.26
C ARG A 19 13.65 2.96 -2.59
N GLU A 20 14.07 2.30 -3.66
CA GLU A 20 13.37 2.36 -4.94
C GLU A 20 11.97 1.79 -4.78
N CYS A 21 10.99 2.48 -5.34
CA CYS A 21 9.59 2.10 -5.31
C CYS A 21 8.93 2.45 -6.64
N ILE A 22 7.68 2.04 -6.81
CA ILE A 22 6.86 2.40 -7.97
C ILE A 22 5.73 3.28 -7.46
N ASN A 23 5.71 4.53 -7.88
CA ASN A 23 4.61 5.44 -7.63
C ASN A 23 3.42 5.08 -8.53
N ILE A 24 2.22 5.17 -7.96
CA ILE A 24 0.96 4.95 -8.66
C ILE A 24 0.19 6.26 -8.68
N SER A 25 -0.27 6.67 -9.86
CA SER A 25 -1.33 7.66 -10.01
C SER A 25 -2.60 6.98 -10.51
N ALA A 26 -3.75 7.42 -10.00
CA ALA A 26 -5.05 6.84 -10.28
C ALA A 26 -5.98 7.90 -10.91
N GLU A 27 -6.57 7.59 -12.05
CA GLU A 27 -7.51 8.49 -12.74
C GLU A 27 -8.86 7.79 -12.92
N PRO A 28 -10.00 8.42 -12.56
CA PRO A 28 -11.32 7.84 -12.78
C PRO A 28 -11.52 7.45 -14.23
N CYS A 29 -11.93 6.19 -14.50
CA CYS A 29 -12.15 5.68 -15.84
C CYS A 29 -13.16 4.54 -15.83
N ASN A 30 -14.25 4.70 -16.60
CA ASN A 30 -15.37 3.75 -16.64
C ASN A 30 -15.27 2.71 -17.77
N THR A 31 -14.28 2.84 -18.67
CA THR A 31 -14.13 1.97 -19.84
C THR A 31 -12.72 1.39 -19.90
N LEU A 32 -12.48 0.39 -19.07
CA LEU A 32 -11.19 -0.31 -19.01
C LEU A 32 -11.34 -1.75 -19.51
N LEU A 33 -10.35 -2.22 -20.26
CA LEU A 33 -10.24 -3.65 -20.55
C LEU A 33 -10.08 -4.43 -19.24
N VAL A 34 -10.52 -5.67 -19.22
CA VAL A 34 -10.41 -6.50 -18.01
C VAL A 34 -8.96 -6.70 -17.58
N SER A 35 -8.00 -6.77 -18.51
CA SER A 35 -6.57 -6.98 -18.26
C SER A 35 -5.78 -5.71 -17.88
N THR A 36 -6.39 -4.51 -17.93
CA THR A 36 -5.72 -3.22 -17.60
C THR A 36 -5.46 -3.09 -16.10
N SER A 37 -4.37 -2.44 -15.71
CA SER A 37 -4.11 -2.04 -14.32
C SER A 37 -5.14 -1.04 -13.84
N LYS A 38 -5.72 -1.31 -12.66
CA LYS A 38 -6.83 -0.50 -12.12
C LYS A 38 -6.98 -0.62 -10.62
N PHE A 39 -7.61 0.38 -10.02
CA PHE A 39 -8.30 0.21 -8.75
C PHE A 39 -9.79 -0.03 -9.01
N GLY A 40 -10.39 -0.96 -8.24
CA GLY A 40 -11.80 -1.30 -8.36
C GLY A 40 -12.23 -1.85 -9.73
N GLY A 41 -13.52 -1.76 -10.01
CA GLY A 41 -14.12 -2.16 -11.29
C GLY A 41 -14.17 -3.67 -11.52
N ILE A 42 -14.16 -4.08 -12.80
CA ILE A 42 -14.27 -5.47 -13.22
C ILE A 42 -12.88 -6.11 -13.26
N PRO A 43 -12.62 -7.16 -12.46
CA PRO A 43 -11.32 -7.86 -12.45
C PRO A 43 -11.09 -8.66 -13.74
N TYR A 44 -9.84 -9.04 -13.99
CA TYR A 44 -9.51 -10.13 -14.89
C TYR A 44 -9.69 -11.46 -14.17
N ILE A 45 -10.50 -12.37 -14.70
CA ILE A 45 -10.73 -13.71 -14.14
C ILE A 45 -10.58 -14.73 -15.26
N PRO A 46 -9.54 -15.58 -15.27
CA PRO A 46 -9.43 -16.70 -16.22
C PRO A 46 -10.58 -17.68 -16.07
N ASN A 47 -10.97 -18.33 -17.15
CA ASN A 47 -12.12 -19.25 -17.18
C ASN A 47 -12.01 -20.42 -16.19
N ASP A 48 -10.80 -20.82 -15.81
CA ASP A 48 -10.51 -21.90 -14.86
C ASP A 48 -10.30 -21.40 -13.42
N ALA A 49 -10.25 -20.08 -13.22
CA ALA A 49 -10.07 -19.48 -11.90
C ALA A 49 -11.41 -19.26 -11.17
N ARG A 50 -11.32 -19.18 -9.85
CA ARG A 50 -12.47 -18.83 -8.99
C ARG A 50 -12.24 -17.45 -8.39
N ILE A 51 -13.34 -16.69 -8.26
CA ILE A 51 -13.35 -15.44 -7.52
C ILE A 51 -13.08 -15.75 -6.05
N PRO A 52 -12.10 -15.08 -5.40
CA PRO A 52 -11.85 -15.26 -3.99
C PRO A 52 -13.09 -14.96 -3.13
N THR A 53 -13.26 -15.72 -2.05
CA THR A 53 -14.34 -15.55 -1.08
C THR A 53 -13.80 -15.51 0.34
N ASP A 54 -14.55 -14.86 1.23
CA ASP A 54 -14.29 -14.87 2.67
C ASP A 54 -14.66 -16.20 3.34
N SER A 55 -14.59 -16.25 4.67
CA SER A 55 -14.95 -17.42 5.48
C SER A 55 -16.46 -17.79 5.39
N THR A 56 -17.30 -16.85 4.98
CA THR A 56 -18.77 -17.03 4.81
C THR A 56 -19.16 -17.39 3.38
N SER A 57 -18.20 -17.53 2.46
CA SER A 57 -18.40 -17.72 1.02
C SER A 57 -18.92 -16.48 0.28
N THR A 58 -18.82 -15.30 0.86
CA THR A 58 -19.09 -14.04 0.18
C THR A 58 -17.92 -13.69 -0.73
N GLN A 59 -18.19 -13.29 -1.98
CA GLN A 59 -17.16 -12.84 -2.92
C GLN A 59 -16.40 -11.64 -2.36
N LEU A 60 -15.09 -11.64 -2.45
CA LEU A 60 -14.27 -10.47 -2.13
C LEU A 60 -14.46 -9.37 -3.18
N ALA A 61 -14.09 -8.15 -2.81
CA ALA A 61 -14.04 -6.99 -3.71
C ALA A 61 -12.63 -6.83 -4.28
N LEU A 62 -12.52 -6.55 -5.58
CA LEU A 62 -11.24 -6.15 -6.17
C LEU A 62 -10.86 -4.77 -5.62
N LEU A 63 -9.75 -4.68 -4.90
CA LEU A 63 -9.15 -3.41 -4.53
C LEU A 63 -8.25 -2.90 -5.65
N ALA A 64 -7.29 -3.72 -6.06
CA ALA A 64 -6.33 -3.33 -7.08
C ALA A 64 -6.02 -4.51 -8.01
N GLN A 65 -5.75 -4.18 -9.26
CA GLN A 65 -5.22 -5.09 -10.26
C GLN A 65 -4.04 -4.42 -10.93
N ILE A 66 -2.91 -5.11 -11.00
CA ILE A 66 -1.69 -4.65 -11.62
C ILE A 66 -1.36 -5.60 -12.78
N ASN A 67 -1.40 -5.11 -14.00
CA ASN A 67 -0.78 -5.79 -15.13
C ASN A 67 0.72 -5.53 -15.05
N CYS A 68 1.48 -6.55 -14.70
CA CYS A 68 2.90 -6.40 -14.40
C CYS A 68 3.72 -5.95 -15.62
N SER A 69 3.22 -6.12 -16.84
CA SER A 69 3.87 -5.60 -18.05
C SER A 69 3.76 -4.07 -18.19
N GLU A 70 2.90 -3.41 -17.43
CA GLU A 70 2.75 -1.96 -17.39
C GLU A 70 3.69 -1.30 -16.36
N LEU A 71 4.36 -2.11 -15.49
CA LEU A 71 5.29 -1.61 -14.50
C LEU A 71 6.60 -1.13 -15.13
N PRO A 72 7.25 -0.09 -14.60
CA PRO A 72 8.62 0.23 -14.95
C PRO A 72 9.58 -0.90 -14.57
N GLU A 73 10.79 -0.88 -15.12
CA GLU A 73 11.85 -1.81 -14.69
C GLU A 73 12.01 -1.78 -13.17
N ASN A 74 11.99 -2.96 -12.55
CA ASN A 74 12.06 -3.10 -11.10
C ASN A 74 12.69 -4.45 -10.70
N GLN A 75 13.09 -4.57 -9.42
CA GLN A 75 13.83 -5.73 -8.90
C GLN A 75 12.93 -6.81 -8.25
N TYR A 76 11.68 -6.50 -7.93
CA TYR A 76 10.87 -7.33 -7.04
C TYR A 76 9.64 -7.93 -7.70
N TYR A 77 8.92 -7.13 -8.47
CA TYR A 77 7.66 -7.55 -9.09
C TYR A 77 7.91 -8.35 -10.37
N PRO A 78 7.02 -9.30 -10.71
CA PRO A 78 7.10 -9.99 -11.99
C PRO A 78 6.98 -8.99 -13.15
N THR A 79 7.57 -9.34 -14.29
CA THR A 79 7.58 -8.50 -15.50
C THR A 79 6.40 -8.75 -16.43
N SER A 80 5.53 -9.72 -16.10
CA SER A 80 4.34 -10.08 -16.88
C SER A 80 3.27 -10.66 -15.97
N GLY A 81 2.08 -10.91 -16.50
CA GLY A 81 0.96 -11.46 -15.74
C GLY A 81 0.15 -10.40 -14.98
N ILE A 82 -0.83 -10.84 -14.23
CA ILE A 82 -1.75 -9.99 -13.48
C ILE A 82 -1.66 -10.33 -12.00
N LEU A 83 -1.33 -9.33 -11.18
CA LEU A 83 -1.36 -9.38 -9.73
C LEU A 83 -2.64 -8.66 -9.24
N GLN A 84 -3.41 -9.30 -8.38
CA GLN A 84 -4.67 -8.76 -7.87
C GLN A 84 -4.70 -8.76 -6.36
N PHE A 85 -5.28 -7.70 -5.81
CA PHE A 85 -5.47 -7.46 -4.38
C PHE A 85 -6.96 -7.44 -4.08
N TRP A 86 -7.38 -8.26 -3.15
CA TRP A 86 -8.77 -8.47 -2.81
C TRP A 86 -9.02 -8.18 -1.35
N ILE A 87 -10.15 -7.54 -1.04
CA ILE A 87 -10.58 -7.16 0.31
C ILE A 87 -12.00 -7.61 0.60
N GLY A 88 -12.33 -7.74 1.86
CA GLY A 88 -13.69 -8.07 2.32
C GLY A 88 -14.73 -7.02 1.93
N ARG A 89 -15.98 -7.45 1.84
CA ARG A 89 -17.15 -6.60 1.56
C ARG A 89 -17.91 -6.25 2.85
N ASP A 90 -17.24 -6.21 3.95
CA ASP A 90 -17.77 -5.76 5.24
C ASP A 90 -17.32 -4.32 5.55
N ALA A 91 -17.80 -3.77 6.68
CA ALA A 91 -17.51 -2.40 7.09
C ALA A 91 -16.02 -2.14 7.37
N ASN A 92 -15.24 -3.19 7.69
CA ASN A 92 -13.82 -3.14 8.00
C ASN A 92 -12.95 -3.61 6.82
N PHE A 93 -13.54 -3.79 5.63
CA PHE A 93 -12.85 -4.22 4.41
C PHE A 93 -12.04 -5.52 4.58
N GLY A 94 -12.51 -6.42 5.46
CA GLY A 94 -11.88 -7.72 5.70
C GLY A 94 -10.79 -7.73 6.75
N LEU A 95 -10.59 -6.67 7.53
CA LEU A 95 -9.53 -6.57 8.54
C LEU A 95 -9.66 -7.66 9.62
N ASP A 96 -10.89 -8.02 9.98
CA ASP A 96 -11.19 -8.96 11.08
C ASP A 96 -11.15 -10.45 10.66
N ASP A 97 -11.07 -10.76 9.38
CA ASP A 97 -11.03 -12.13 8.87
C ASP A 97 -9.86 -12.34 7.91
N LYS A 98 -8.88 -13.14 8.33
CA LYS A 98 -7.71 -13.49 7.50
C LYS A 98 -8.05 -14.07 6.12
N LYS A 99 -9.27 -14.61 5.92
CA LYS A 99 -9.73 -15.07 4.62
C LYS A 99 -10.34 -13.96 3.76
N SER A 100 -10.62 -12.81 4.35
CA SER A 100 -11.20 -11.66 3.67
C SER A 100 -10.18 -10.76 2.98
N CYS A 101 -8.91 -11.14 2.99
CA CYS A 101 -7.85 -10.53 2.18
C CYS A 101 -7.11 -11.59 1.39
N ARG A 102 -6.89 -11.31 0.12
CA ARG A 102 -6.15 -12.21 -0.78
C ARG A 102 -5.33 -11.40 -1.76
N VAL A 103 -4.19 -11.99 -2.12
CA VAL A 103 -3.43 -11.60 -3.31
C VAL A 103 -3.42 -12.80 -4.24
N THR A 104 -3.74 -12.60 -5.50
CA THR A 104 -3.73 -13.63 -6.54
C THR A 104 -2.85 -13.20 -7.70
N TYR A 105 -2.20 -14.17 -8.34
CA TYR A 105 -1.34 -13.90 -9.48
C TYR A 105 -1.66 -14.87 -10.61
N PHE A 106 -1.81 -14.32 -11.82
CA PHE A 106 -2.00 -15.07 -13.07
C PHE A 106 -0.82 -14.78 -13.98
N ASP A 107 -0.02 -15.77 -14.27
CA ASP A 107 1.21 -15.66 -15.08
C ASP A 107 0.93 -15.40 -16.58
N LYS A 108 -0.26 -15.80 -17.04
CA LYS A 108 -0.70 -15.65 -18.43
C LYS A 108 -1.99 -14.88 -18.52
N ILE A 109 -2.08 -14.02 -19.52
CA ILE A 109 -3.26 -13.22 -19.80
C ILE A 109 -3.94 -13.78 -21.07
N ASP A 110 -5.20 -14.15 -20.93
CA ASP A 110 -6.08 -14.49 -22.07
C ASP A 110 -6.85 -13.23 -22.47
N GLU A 111 -6.43 -12.58 -23.54
CA GLU A 111 -7.03 -11.34 -24.05
C GLU A 111 -8.43 -11.56 -24.66
N SER A 112 -8.90 -12.80 -24.79
CA SER A 112 -10.24 -13.10 -25.26
C SER A 112 -11.32 -12.94 -24.18
N ILE A 113 -10.93 -12.83 -22.90
CA ILE A 113 -11.85 -12.66 -21.78
C ILE A 113 -12.43 -11.25 -21.80
N THR A 114 -13.75 -11.18 -21.78
CA THR A 114 -14.51 -9.93 -21.83
C THR A 114 -15.11 -9.54 -20.47
N SER A 115 -15.55 -8.29 -20.36
CA SER A 115 -16.28 -7.83 -19.17
C SER A 115 -17.58 -8.60 -18.93
N GLU A 116 -18.28 -9.00 -20.00
CA GLU A 116 -19.49 -9.80 -19.92
C GLU A 116 -19.23 -11.18 -19.35
N ASP A 117 -18.12 -11.82 -19.75
CA ASP A 117 -17.74 -13.15 -19.23
C ASP A 117 -17.51 -13.08 -17.72
N VAL A 118 -16.82 -12.05 -17.25
CA VAL A 118 -16.53 -11.88 -15.83
C VAL A 118 -17.80 -11.54 -15.05
N LEU A 119 -18.63 -10.64 -15.55
CA LEU A 119 -19.89 -10.23 -14.88
C LEU A 119 -20.94 -11.34 -14.81
N ALA A 120 -20.77 -12.43 -15.56
CA ALA A 120 -21.62 -13.60 -15.41
C ALA A 120 -21.44 -14.29 -14.03
N THR A 121 -20.28 -14.08 -13.36
CA THR A 121 -19.95 -14.73 -12.09
C THR A 121 -19.52 -13.76 -11.00
N TYR A 122 -19.01 -12.57 -11.35
CA TYR A 122 -18.57 -11.54 -10.42
C TYR A 122 -19.60 -10.42 -10.29
N SER A 123 -19.92 -10.05 -9.06
CA SER A 123 -20.75 -8.88 -8.77
C SER A 123 -19.89 -7.72 -8.30
N ILE A 124 -20.00 -6.56 -8.96
CA ILE A 124 -19.36 -5.33 -8.47
C ILE A 124 -20.00 -4.94 -7.12
N PRO A 125 -19.20 -4.51 -6.12
CA PRO A 125 -19.75 -4.00 -4.86
C PRO A 125 -20.69 -2.81 -5.10
N ASN A 126 -21.89 -2.86 -4.53
CA ASN A 126 -22.93 -1.83 -4.70
C ASN A 126 -23.49 -1.28 -3.38
N GLU A 127 -23.09 -1.86 -2.24
CA GLU A 127 -23.56 -1.46 -0.90
C GLU A 127 -22.60 -0.49 -0.23
N ASP A 128 -23.10 0.26 0.78
CA ASP A 128 -22.25 1.09 1.62
C ASP A 128 -21.25 0.23 2.41
N HIS A 129 -20.06 0.75 2.64
CA HIS A 129 -18.97 0.09 3.38
C HIS A 129 -18.36 -1.17 2.72
N THR A 130 -18.64 -1.44 1.45
CA THR A 130 -18.10 -2.60 0.72
C THR A 130 -16.96 -2.26 -0.23
N SER A 131 -16.59 -0.98 -0.31
CA SER A 131 -15.51 -0.48 -1.18
C SER A 131 -15.01 0.89 -0.69
N PRO A 132 -13.71 1.15 -0.72
CA PRO A 132 -13.17 2.48 -0.43
C PRO A 132 -13.41 3.48 -1.56
N PHE A 133 -13.84 3.05 -2.75
CA PHE A 133 -14.05 3.90 -3.91
C PHE A 133 -15.39 4.65 -3.87
N LYS A 134 -15.39 5.90 -4.36
CA LYS A 134 -16.57 6.77 -4.38
C LYS A 134 -16.79 7.37 -5.78
N PRO A 135 -17.90 7.10 -6.46
CA PRO A 135 -18.90 6.08 -6.09
C PRO A 135 -18.31 4.66 -6.17
N LYS A 136 -18.90 3.71 -5.46
CA LYS A 136 -18.39 2.34 -5.24
C LYS A 136 -18.19 1.50 -6.49
N SER A 137 -18.91 1.80 -7.56
CA SER A 137 -18.73 1.19 -8.87
C SER A 137 -17.62 1.82 -9.69
N SER A 138 -16.93 2.84 -9.15
CA SER A 138 -15.85 3.51 -9.84
C SER A 138 -14.68 2.57 -10.06
N SER A 139 -14.05 2.72 -11.19
CA SER A 139 -12.75 2.18 -11.49
C SER A 139 -11.78 3.31 -11.83
N PHE A 140 -10.53 3.11 -11.48
CA PHE A 140 -9.47 4.09 -11.72
C PHE A 140 -8.39 3.42 -12.56
N LYS A 141 -8.05 4.02 -13.68
CA LYS A 141 -6.90 3.60 -14.47
C LYS A 141 -5.63 3.97 -13.74
N LEU A 142 -4.70 3.02 -13.62
CA LEU A 142 -3.41 3.26 -12.98
C LEU A 142 -2.34 3.60 -14.01
N GLN A 143 -1.43 4.50 -13.59
CA GLN A 143 -0.19 4.80 -14.27
C GLN A 143 0.95 4.65 -13.27
N PHE A 144 2.11 4.20 -13.75
CA PHE A 144 3.25 3.84 -12.94
C PHE A 144 4.47 4.65 -13.30
N SER A 145 5.25 5.04 -12.31
CA SER A 145 6.55 5.69 -12.50
C SER A 145 7.54 5.22 -11.43
N THR A 146 8.81 5.12 -11.79
CA THR A 146 9.87 4.88 -10.80
C THR A 146 9.92 6.02 -9.81
N GLY A 147 10.03 5.68 -8.52
CA GLY A 147 10.13 6.63 -7.41
C GLY A 147 11.13 6.16 -6.37
N TYR A 148 11.33 6.99 -5.38
CA TYR A 148 12.16 6.71 -4.21
C TYR A 148 11.40 7.12 -2.96
N SER A 149 11.38 6.23 -1.97
CA SER A 149 10.78 6.49 -0.67
C SER A 149 11.84 6.40 0.42
N PHE A 150 11.61 7.10 1.51
CA PHE A 150 12.39 7.02 2.73
C PHE A 150 11.50 6.52 3.87
N ILE A 151 12.11 6.10 4.97
CA ILE A 151 11.38 5.62 6.14
C ILE A 151 10.37 6.65 6.62
N THR A 152 9.21 6.20 7.10
CA THR A 152 8.16 7.06 7.63
C THR A 152 8.13 7.05 9.15
N THR A 153 7.54 8.06 9.76
CA THR A 153 7.52 8.24 11.23
C THR A 153 6.83 7.12 11.99
N ASN A 154 5.89 6.43 11.37
CA ASN A 154 5.12 5.36 12.00
C ASN A 154 5.63 3.96 11.62
N ASP A 155 6.71 3.84 10.82
CA ASP A 155 7.39 2.55 10.58
C ASP A 155 8.05 2.09 11.88
N TYR A 156 7.87 0.83 12.26
CA TYR A 156 8.40 0.28 13.52
C TYR A 156 9.92 0.38 13.67
N LEU A 157 10.66 0.58 12.56
CA LEU A 157 12.10 0.79 12.56
C LEU A 157 12.51 2.28 12.67
N PHE A 158 11.55 3.22 12.66
CA PHE A 158 11.87 4.64 12.55
C PHE A 158 12.75 5.13 13.70
N GLU A 159 12.34 4.89 14.94
CA GLU A 159 13.08 5.36 16.11
C GLU A 159 14.47 4.74 16.20
N GLU A 160 14.59 3.43 15.94
CA GLU A 160 15.88 2.73 15.91
C GLU A 160 16.83 3.36 14.89
N LYS A 161 16.35 3.64 13.68
CA LYS A 161 17.17 4.27 12.62
C LYS A 161 17.55 5.70 12.94
N VAL A 162 16.66 6.47 13.55
CA VAL A 162 16.96 7.84 14.00
C VAL A 162 18.03 7.82 15.09
N LEU A 163 17.85 6.97 16.12
CA LEU A 163 18.85 6.83 17.21
C LEU A 163 20.21 6.39 16.67
N ALA A 164 20.23 5.43 15.75
CA ALA A 164 21.47 4.99 15.12
C ALA A 164 22.16 6.12 14.34
N ALA A 165 21.41 6.92 13.58
CA ALA A 165 21.94 8.06 12.84
C ALA A 165 22.44 9.18 13.76
N ILE A 166 21.75 9.49 14.84
CA ILE A 166 22.20 10.46 15.85
C ILE A 166 23.50 9.99 16.49
N ASN A 167 23.55 8.75 16.99
CA ASN A 167 24.72 8.23 17.69
C ASN A 167 25.95 8.09 16.76
N GLU A 168 25.73 7.92 15.45
CA GLU A 168 26.83 7.94 14.46
C GLU A 168 27.36 9.36 14.21
N LEU A 169 26.46 10.34 14.05
CA LEU A 169 26.84 11.75 13.78
C LEU A 169 27.34 12.46 15.03
N TYR A 170 26.76 12.14 16.18
CA TYR A 170 27.00 12.82 17.46
C TYR A 170 27.26 11.84 18.60
N PRO A 171 28.37 11.07 18.55
CA PRO A 171 28.62 9.97 19.49
C PRO A 171 28.78 10.43 20.94
N ASP A 172 29.10 11.71 21.17
CA ASP A 172 29.27 12.27 22.51
C ASP A 172 27.93 12.60 23.20
N GLU A 173 26.82 12.66 22.45
CA GLU A 173 25.49 12.99 22.99
C GLU A 173 24.78 11.84 23.70
N GLN A 174 25.11 10.57 23.36
CA GLN A 174 24.60 9.35 24.00
C GLN A 174 23.07 9.33 24.16
N ILE A 175 22.36 9.53 23.06
CA ILE A 175 20.89 9.58 23.03
C ILE A 175 20.29 8.16 23.13
N SER A 176 19.25 8.01 23.93
CA SER A 176 18.53 6.76 24.12
C SER A 176 17.02 6.85 23.93
N ASP A 177 16.46 8.05 24.00
CA ASP A 177 15.03 8.30 23.88
C ASP A 177 14.80 9.61 23.11
N LEU A 178 14.04 9.56 22.02
CA LEU A 178 13.83 10.71 21.14
C LEU A 178 12.95 11.79 21.81
N TYR A 179 12.01 11.39 22.66
CA TYR A 179 11.08 12.34 23.28
C TYR A 179 11.74 13.17 24.38
N THR A 180 12.63 12.54 25.16
CA THR A 180 13.28 13.22 26.32
C THR A 180 14.59 13.88 25.96
N ASP A 181 15.33 13.38 24.97
CA ASP A 181 16.70 13.76 24.68
C ASP A 181 16.82 14.77 23.53
N LEU A 182 15.72 15.03 22.79
CA LEU A 182 15.65 16.07 21.78
C LEU A 182 15.02 17.36 22.35
N GLU A 183 15.48 18.50 21.84
CA GLU A 183 14.74 19.75 21.99
C GLU A 183 13.37 19.64 21.30
N LYS A 184 12.35 20.31 21.84
CA LYS A 184 10.97 20.23 21.33
C LYS A 184 10.87 20.59 19.86
N GLU A 185 11.57 21.62 19.43
CA GLU A 185 11.61 22.07 18.05
C GLU A 185 12.28 21.02 17.13
N ALA A 186 13.36 20.39 17.60
CA ALA A 186 14.05 19.31 16.91
C ALA A 186 13.15 18.09 16.76
N TYR A 187 12.45 17.68 17.83
CA TYR A 187 11.47 16.60 17.79
C TYR A 187 10.36 16.86 16.76
N THR A 188 9.74 18.05 16.81
CA THR A 188 8.69 18.45 15.87
C THR A 188 9.20 18.44 14.42
N ARG A 189 10.39 18.97 14.19
CA ARG A 189 11.06 19.03 12.88
C ARG A 189 11.30 17.62 12.33
N LEU A 190 11.83 16.73 13.15
CA LEU A 190 12.07 15.31 12.80
C LEU A 190 10.79 14.64 12.30
N TYR A 191 9.75 14.61 13.14
CA TYR A 191 8.50 13.91 12.84
C TYR A 191 7.72 14.52 11.66
N SER A 192 7.82 15.83 11.44
CA SER A 192 7.19 16.48 10.28
C SER A 192 7.91 16.20 8.95
N SER A 193 9.17 15.75 9.00
CA SER A 193 10.02 15.59 7.81
C SER A 193 9.86 14.24 7.10
N PHE A 194 9.21 13.26 7.73
CA PHE A 194 9.13 11.87 7.27
C PHE A 194 7.69 11.38 7.05
N LYS A 195 6.87 12.22 6.43
CA LYS A 195 5.53 11.84 5.97
C LYS A 195 5.59 11.49 4.48
N ASN A 196 4.99 10.37 4.09
CA ASN A 196 4.90 9.95 2.71
C ASN A 196 3.56 9.24 2.47
N ASN A 197 2.58 10.01 2.06
CA ASN A 197 1.24 9.53 1.76
C ASN A 197 1.08 9.50 0.23
N SER A 198 0.99 8.31 -0.35
CA SER A 198 0.73 8.13 -1.79
C SER A 198 0.42 6.65 -2.07
N HIS A 199 -0.24 6.39 -3.19
CA HIS A 199 -0.34 5.04 -3.71
C HIS A 199 1.02 4.58 -4.25
N SER A 200 1.44 3.38 -3.87
CA SER A 200 2.76 2.88 -4.27
C SER A 200 2.92 1.37 -4.13
N LEU A 201 3.94 0.84 -4.83
CA LEU A 201 4.43 -0.51 -4.69
C LEU A 201 5.89 -0.46 -4.21
N GLY A 202 6.25 -1.26 -3.22
CA GLY A 202 7.63 -1.40 -2.73
C GLY A 202 8.17 -0.24 -1.90
N SER A 203 7.34 0.75 -1.55
CA SER A 203 7.75 1.89 -0.71
C SER A 203 7.99 1.51 0.75
N TYR A 204 8.56 2.41 1.54
CA TYR A 204 8.34 2.38 2.97
C TYR A 204 6.86 2.69 3.25
N PRO A 205 6.21 1.95 4.16
CA PRO A 205 4.79 2.14 4.42
C PRO A 205 4.51 3.40 5.22
N SER A 206 3.31 3.92 5.05
CA SER A 206 2.74 4.97 5.90
C SER A 206 1.53 4.44 6.66
N PHE A 207 1.32 4.99 7.85
CA PHE A 207 0.21 4.65 8.74
C PHE A 207 -0.35 5.93 9.34
N ILE A 208 -1.63 5.91 9.71
CA ILE A 208 -2.26 7.00 10.47
C ILE A 208 -2.07 6.76 11.97
N GLN A 209 -2.21 5.51 12.42
CA GLN A 209 -2.12 5.15 13.84
C GLN A 209 -0.78 4.49 14.19
N TRP A 210 -0.56 3.24 13.80
CA TRP A 210 0.67 2.50 14.10
C TRP A 210 0.94 1.39 13.09
N ASP A 211 2.18 0.96 13.02
CA ASP A 211 2.61 -0.18 12.23
C ASP A 211 2.17 -1.50 12.89
N PRO A 212 1.38 -2.33 12.23
CA PRO A 212 0.96 -3.63 12.79
C PRO A 212 2.06 -4.69 12.75
N ARG A 213 3.18 -4.42 12.07
CA ARG A 213 4.30 -5.35 11.96
C ARG A 213 5.20 -5.29 13.19
N SER A 214 5.91 -6.37 13.45
CA SER A 214 6.96 -6.45 14.47
C SER A 214 8.27 -6.98 13.87
N PRO A 215 9.40 -6.83 14.55
CA PRO A 215 10.68 -7.37 14.10
C PRO A 215 10.69 -8.89 13.91
N GLU A 216 9.82 -9.61 14.63
CA GLU A 216 9.67 -11.06 14.57
C GLU A 216 8.86 -11.52 13.35
N ASP A 217 8.09 -10.60 12.74
CA ASP A 217 7.30 -10.89 11.57
C ASP A 217 8.16 -10.87 10.29
N ASN A 218 7.84 -11.75 9.36
CA ASN A 218 8.54 -11.77 8.07
C ASN A 218 7.87 -10.87 7.01
N TYR A 219 7.14 -9.82 7.43
CA TYR A 219 6.46 -8.87 6.54
C TYR A 219 7.33 -7.63 6.26
N ASN A 220 8.50 -7.85 5.64
CA ASN A 220 9.53 -6.84 5.46
C ASN A 220 9.41 -6.00 4.18
N PHE A 221 8.37 -6.24 3.38
CA PHE A 221 8.16 -5.55 2.12
C PHE A 221 6.71 -5.09 1.95
N THR A 222 6.52 -3.81 1.63
CA THR A 222 5.21 -3.22 1.30
C THR A 222 4.84 -3.61 -0.12
N LEU A 223 3.96 -4.59 -0.28
CA LEU A 223 3.54 -5.09 -1.58
C LEU A 223 2.64 -4.09 -2.31
N LEU A 224 1.76 -3.40 -1.60
CA LEU A 224 0.90 -2.33 -2.12
C LEU A 224 0.51 -1.40 -0.98
N GLN A 225 0.57 -0.11 -1.21
CA GLN A 225 -0.05 0.93 -0.39
C GLN A 225 -1.12 1.66 -1.21
N VAL A 226 -2.30 1.84 -0.62
CA VAL A 226 -3.40 2.63 -1.20
C VAL A 226 -3.83 3.69 -0.18
N ASP A 227 -3.62 4.95 -0.51
CA ASP A 227 -3.98 6.10 0.32
C ASP A 227 -5.43 6.55 0.06
N SER A 228 -5.98 7.36 0.94
CA SER A 228 -7.19 8.12 0.66
C SER A 228 -6.85 9.27 -0.29
N GLU A 229 -7.74 9.54 -1.25
CA GLU A 229 -7.55 10.56 -2.26
C GLU A 229 -8.83 11.39 -2.43
N LEU A 230 -8.66 12.70 -2.46
CA LEU A 230 -9.73 13.65 -2.75
C LEU A 230 -9.62 14.11 -4.21
N ASN A 231 -10.78 14.36 -4.82
CA ASN A 231 -10.81 15.01 -6.13
C ASN A 231 -10.25 16.45 -6.00
N PRO A 232 -9.21 16.82 -6.76
CA PRO A 232 -8.55 18.12 -6.59
C PRO A 232 -9.42 19.32 -7.01
N GLU A 233 -10.49 19.09 -7.79
CA GLU A 233 -11.37 20.17 -8.26
C GLU A 233 -12.56 20.40 -7.34
N SER A 234 -13.06 19.35 -6.66
CA SER A 234 -14.29 19.40 -5.87
C SER A 234 -14.09 19.16 -4.37
N ASP A 235 -12.89 18.78 -3.95
CA ASP A 235 -12.55 18.38 -2.57
C ASP A 235 -13.47 17.24 -2.03
N THR A 236 -14.01 16.42 -2.96
CA THR A 236 -14.83 15.27 -2.60
C THR A 236 -13.99 14.00 -2.60
N PRO A 237 -14.24 13.03 -1.70
CA PRO A 237 -13.50 11.78 -1.69
C PRO A 237 -13.71 10.98 -2.98
N GLU A 238 -12.61 10.51 -3.57
CA GLU A 238 -12.60 9.52 -4.67
C GLU A 238 -12.19 8.15 -4.14
N ILE A 239 -11.18 8.11 -3.27
CA ILE A 239 -10.77 6.91 -2.52
C ILE A 239 -10.77 7.29 -1.05
N LEU A 240 -11.48 6.53 -0.21
CA LEU A 240 -11.63 6.89 1.21
C LEU A 240 -11.61 5.65 2.10
N TRP A 241 -10.58 5.57 2.92
CA TRP A 241 -10.41 4.60 4.00
C TRP A 241 -10.87 5.25 5.32
N GLY A 242 -12.05 4.87 5.82
CA GLY A 242 -12.60 5.49 7.03
C GLY A 242 -12.72 7.02 6.89
N ASP A 243 -12.00 7.77 7.72
CA ASP A 243 -11.87 9.22 7.64
C ASP A 243 -10.43 9.65 7.30
N SER A 244 -10.01 9.39 6.04
CA SER A 244 -8.70 9.71 5.48
C SER A 244 -7.57 8.77 5.94
N GLY A 245 -7.83 7.47 5.88
CA GLY A 245 -6.89 6.42 6.23
C GLY A 245 -6.00 5.95 5.08
N ILE A 246 -5.20 4.94 5.37
CA ILE A 246 -4.26 4.29 4.45
C ILE A 246 -4.39 2.78 4.58
N ALA A 247 -4.33 2.06 3.46
CA ALA A 247 -4.29 0.61 3.44
C ALA A 247 -2.96 0.09 2.91
N ASN A 248 -2.46 -0.96 3.53
CA ASN A 248 -1.20 -1.60 3.21
C ASN A 248 -1.35 -3.12 3.09
N PHE A 249 -0.70 -3.70 2.07
CA PHE A 249 -0.43 -5.12 1.94
C PHE A 249 1.06 -5.36 2.13
N PHE A 250 1.42 -6.32 2.98
CA PHE A 250 2.80 -6.70 3.23
C PHE A 250 3.05 -8.15 2.91
N ILE A 251 4.29 -8.44 2.52
CA ILE A 251 4.77 -9.77 2.19
C ILE A 251 6.26 -9.89 2.57
N SER A 252 6.80 -11.08 2.63
CA SER A 252 8.26 -11.23 2.64
C SER A 252 8.84 -11.05 1.24
N VAL A 253 10.05 -10.50 1.14
CA VAL A 253 10.76 -10.40 -0.15
C VAL A 253 10.95 -11.77 -0.79
N ASP A 254 11.18 -12.80 0.01
CA ASP A 254 11.38 -14.17 -0.49
C ASP A 254 10.11 -14.77 -1.05
N ASP A 255 8.96 -14.59 -0.38
CA ASP A 255 7.67 -15.04 -0.90
C ASP A 255 7.30 -14.31 -2.20
N LEU A 256 7.54 -12.99 -2.27
CA LEU A 256 7.30 -12.21 -3.49
C LEU A 256 8.14 -12.73 -4.68
N LYS A 257 9.43 -12.96 -4.47
CA LYS A 257 10.33 -13.50 -5.50
C LYS A 257 9.93 -14.91 -5.96
N ASN A 258 9.34 -15.70 -5.07
CA ASN A 258 8.84 -17.04 -5.39
C ASN A 258 7.39 -17.03 -5.88
N LEU A 259 6.77 -15.86 -6.06
CA LEU A 259 5.36 -15.68 -6.44
C LEU A 259 4.39 -16.44 -5.50
N ASN A 260 4.76 -16.54 -4.22
CA ASN A 260 3.98 -17.17 -3.17
C ASN A 260 3.20 -16.10 -2.40
N PHE A 261 1.92 -15.96 -2.66
CA PHE A 261 1.04 -14.95 -2.05
C PHE A 261 0.14 -15.53 -0.94
N ASP A 262 0.44 -16.72 -0.42
CA ASP A 262 -0.38 -17.37 0.61
C ASP A 262 -0.23 -16.70 1.98
N ASN A 263 0.93 -16.08 2.25
CA ASN A 263 1.25 -15.44 3.51
C ASN A 263 1.41 -13.93 3.33
N ILE A 264 0.32 -13.20 3.41
CA ILE A 264 0.27 -11.74 3.36
C ILE A 264 -0.30 -11.17 4.66
N LEU A 265 0.12 -9.97 5.02
CA LEU A 265 -0.51 -9.16 6.05
C LEU A 265 -1.22 -7.99 5.36
N PHE A 266 -2.51 -7.83 5.64
CA PHE A 266 -3.28 -6.66 5.27
C PHE A 266 -3.58 -5.84 6.50
N ASN A 267 -3.45 -4.53 6.38
CA ASN A 267 -3.86 -3.56 7.39
C ASN A 267 -4.38 -2.31 6.71
N TRP A 268 -5.36 -1.68 7.32
CA TRP A 268 -5.71 -0.29 7.06
C TRP A 268 -6.07 0.39 8.37
N ASP A 269 -5.78 1.67 8.46
CA ASP A 269 -6.08 2.50 9.63
C ASP A 269 -6.51 3.91 9.20
N CYS A 270 -7.18 4.62 10.07
CA CYS A 270 -7.64 5.99 9.85
C CYS A 270 -7.61 6.80 11.15
N PHE A 271 -7.96 8.08 11.09
CA PHE A 271 -8.06 8.96 12.25
C PHE A 271 -9.15 8.55 13.23
#